data_d4d3b7009be265ea2674fceb173c3a04
#
_entry.id   d4d3b7009be265ea2674fceb173c3a04
#
_cell.length_a   1.000
_cell.length_b   1.000
_cell.length_c   1.000
_cell.angle_alpha   90.00
_cell.angle_beta   90.00
_cell.angle_gamma   90.00
#
_symmetry.space_group_name_H-M   'P 1'
#
loop_
_entity.id
_entity.type
_entity.pdbx_description
1 polymer ?
#
loop_
_entity_poly.entity_id
_entity_poly.type
_entity_poly.pdbx_seq_one_letter_code
_entity_poly.pdbx_strand_id
1 'polypeptide(L)'
;SAAGAMSETARKASAQASSAYDPQSAYAQAQGARFVAKRSCTVLKPASYGEVEKIARALKGGDAVILALRNTPDSLSKRILDFSFGVSSALDAGVECVGDKVFAITKGDALTDAEKLALRNQGVL
;
A
#
# COMPACT_ATOMS: atom_id res chain seq x y z
N SER A 1 4.49 21.21 30.28
CA SER A 1 3.41 21.64 29.40
C SER A 1 2.61 20.44 28.96
N ALA A 2 1.36 20.66 28.55
CA ALA A 2 0.58 19.59 27.96
C ALA A 2 1.33 18.98 26.78
N ALA A 3 2.10 19.78 26.12
CA ALA A 3 2.96 19.33 25.06
C ALA A 3 4.14 18.54 25.61
N GLY A 4 4.39 18.58 26.91
CA GLY A 4 5.49 17.84 27.50
C GLY A 4 5.37 16.35 27.37
N ALA A 5 4.15 15.84 27.21
CA ALA A 5 3.93 14.41 26.98
C ALA A 5 4.19 14.01 25.51
N MET A 6 4.43 14.96 24.66
CA MET A 6 4.62 14.72 23.24
C MET A 6 6.08 14.80 22.88
N SER A 7 6.42 14.19 21.75
CA SER A 7 7.75 14.36 21.20
C SER A 7 7.98 15.83 20.84
N GLU A 8 9.23 16.20 20.69
CA GLU A 8 9.56 17.57 20.31
C GLU A 8 8.89 17.99 19.02
N THR A 9 8.83 17.10 18.04
CA THR A 9 8.17 17.38 16.77
C THR A 9 6.68 17.59 16.96
N ALA A 10 6.04 16.73 17.73
CA ALA A 10 4.61 16.85 18.00
C ALA A 10 4.30 18.12 18.77
N ARG A 11 5.19 18.50 19.69
CA ARG A 11 5.02 19.72 20.45
C ARG A 11 5.08 20.95 19.57
N LYS A 12 6.03 20.99 18.66
CA LYS A 12 6.16 22.11 17.72
C LYS A 12 4.95 22.20 16.81
N ALA A 13 4.49 21.08 16.28
CA ALA A 13 3.30 21.05 15.47
C ALA A 13 2.09 21.53 16.25
N SER A 14 1.95 21.08 17.48
CA SER A 14 0.86 21.50 18.35
C SER A 14 0.93 23.00 18.66
N ALA A 15 2.11 23.50 18.94
CA ALA A 15 2.31 24.92 19.24
C ALA A 15 1.99 25.79 18.03
N GLN A 16 2.40 25.35 16.86
CA GLN A 16 2.11 26.09 15.62
C GLN A 16 0.62 26.08 15.32
N ALA A 17 -0.04 24.98 15.58
CA ALA A 17 -1.47 24.84 15.33
C ALA A 17 -2.32 25.44 16.43
N SER A 18 -1.75 25.71 17.62
CA SER A 18 -2.55 26.08 18.78
C SER A 18 -3.32 27.37 18.59
N SER A 19 -2.78 28.34 17.85
CA SER A 19 -3.46 29.60 17.58
C SER A 19 -4.67 29.40 16.68
N ALA A 20 -4.67 28.36 15.89
CA ALA A 20 -5.73 28.06 14.92
C ALA A 20 -6.37 26.70 15.18
N TYR A 21 -6.03 26.06 16.31
CA TYR A 21 -6.54 24.73 16.59
C TYR A 21 -8.05 24.76 16.78
N ASP A 22 -8.72 23.93 16.01
CA ASP A 22 -10.16 23.71 16.09
C ASP A 22 -10.37 22.19 16.23
N PRO A 23 -10.88 21.74 17.39
CA PRO A 23 -11.10 20.30 17.59
C PRO A 23 -12.01 19.67 16.53
N GLN A 24 -13.00 20.41 16.06
CA GLN A 24 -13.89 19.91 15.02
C GLN A 24 -13.15 19.70 13.71
N SER A 25 -12.31 20.67 13.36
CA SER A 25 -11.50 20.58 12.15
C SER A 25 -10.49 19.45 12.24
N ALA A 26 -9.87 19.31 13.39
CA ALA A 26 -8.92 18.22 13.63
C ALA A 26 -9.61 16.87 13.54
N TYR A 27 -10.83 16.76 14.09
CA TYR A 27 -11.59 15.52 14.01
C TYR A 27 -11.97 15.21 12.57
N ALA A 28 -12.43 16.22 11.83
CA ALA A 28 -12.80 16.06 10.43
C ALA A 28 -11.60 15.63 9.59
N GLN A 29 -10.44 16.21 9.85
CA GLN A 29 -9.21 15.80 9.17
C GLN A 29 -8.82 14.36 9.51
N ALA A 30 -8.96 13.97 10.76
CA ALA A 30 -8.67 12.60 11.19
C ALA A 30 -9.64 11.63 10.52
N GLN A 31 -10.91 11.98 10.42
CA GLN A 31 -11.91 11.18 9.73
C GLN A 31 -11.58 11.06 8.26
N GLY A 32 -11.24 12.18 7.64
CA GLY A 32 -10.85 12.20 6.23
C GLY A 32 -9.61 11.36 5.98
N ALA A 33 -8.61 11.50 6.83
CA ALA A 33 -7.38 10.71 6.70
C ALA A 33 -7.68 9.22 6.84
N ARG A 34 -8.62 8.87 7.73
CA ARG A 34 -8.98 7.48 7.93
C ARG A 34 -9.72 6.88 6.75
N PHE A 35 -10.61 7.67 6.12
CA PHE A 35 -11.39 7.20 4.97
C PHE A 35 -10.66 7.32 3.65
N VAL A 36 -9.72 8.26 3.55
CA VAL A 36 -8.96 8.50 2.33
C VAL A 36 -7.48 8.18 2.53
N ALA A 37 -7.17 7.43 3.58
CA ALA A 37 -5.81 6.98 3.80
C ALA A 37 -5.34 6.27 2.55
N LYS A 38 -4.30 6.81 1.95
CA LYS A 38 -3.79 6.30 0.69
C LYS A 38 -2.54 5.50 0.95
N ARG A 39 -2.49 4.37 0.28
CA ARG A 39 -1.28 3.58 0.17
C ARG A 39 -0.75 3.76 -1.23
N SER A 40 0.52 3.49 -1.40
CA SER A 40 1.10 3.45 -2.74
C SER A 40 0.84 2.10 -3.36
N CYS A 41 0.67 2.09 -4.67
CA CYS A 41 0.61 0.86 -5.44
C CYS A 41 1.96 0.67 -6.12
N THR A 42 2.71 -0.32 -5.68
CA THR A 42 4.00 -0.65 -6.26
C THR A 42 3.81 -1.67 -7.35
N VAL A 43 4.13 -1.30 -8.58
CA VAL A 43 4.00 -2.20 -9.73
C VAL A 43 5.33 -2.92 -9.95
N LEU A 44 5.29 -4.24 -9.97
CA LEU A 44 6.46 -5.07 -10.20
C LEU A 44 6.27 -5.91 -11.45
N LYS A 45 7.29 -5.91 -12.30
CA LYS A 45 7.37 -6.74 -13.49
C LYS A 45 8.63 -7.59 -13.38
N PRO A 46 8.59 -8.65 -12.55
CA PRO A 46 9.82 -9.35 -12.20
C PRO A 46 10.42 -10.09 -13.38
N ALA A 47 11.72 -9.98 -13.52
CA ALA A 47 12.51 -10.69 -14.55
C ALA A 47 13.26 -11.87 -13.94
N SER A 48 13.34 -11.96 -12.62
CA SER A 48 14.01 -13.05 -11.93
C SER A 48 13.35 -13.34 -10.61
N TYR A 49 13.59 -14.52 -10.07
CA TYR A 49 13.00 -14.90 -8.78
C TYR A 49 13.51 -14.03 -7.64
N GLY A 50 14.77 -13.57 -7.73
CA GLY A 50 15.33 -12.72 -6.66
C GLY A 50 14.52 -11.45 -6.39
N GLU A 51 13.72 -11.02 -7.35
CA GLU A 51 12.90 -9.81 -7.18
C GLU A 51 11.72 -10.00 -6.23
N VAL A 52 11.43 -11.23 -5.78
CA VAL A 52 10.35 -11.46 -4.82
C VAL A 52 10.56 -10.74 -3.49
N GLU A 53 11.81 -10.43 -3.15
CA GLU A 53 12.09 -9.66 -1.93
C GLU A 53 11.41 -8.29 -1.95
N LYS A 54 11.25 -7.71 -3.13
CA LYS A 54 10.57 -6.42 -3.30
C LYS A 54 9.11 -6.53 -2.89
N ILE A 55 8.49 -7.68 -3.13
CA ILE A 55 7.10 -7.92 -2.73
C ILE A 55 6.97 -7.81 -1.22
N ALA A 56 7.80 -8.55 -0.50
CA ALA A 56 7.76 -8.57 0.96
C ALA A 56 8.03 -7.17 1.53
N ARG A 57 9.01 -6.47 1.01
CA ARG A 57 9.35 -5.13 1.48
C ARG A 57 8.21 -4.14 1.27
N ALA A 58 7.62 -4.16 0.08
CA ALA A 58 6.52 -3.25 -0.23
C ALA A 58 5.33 -3.51 0.67
N LEU A 59 4.97 -4.77 0.88
CA LEU A 59 3.88 -5.14 1.76
C LEU A 59 4.15 -4.73 3.20
N LYS A 60 5.34 -4.95 3.70
CA LYS A 60 5.71 -4.54 5.06
C LYS A 60 5.65 -3.03 5.23
N GLY A 61 5.93 -2.30 4.16
CA GLY A 61 5.85 -0.84 4.17
C GLY A 61 4.43 -0.29 4.00
N GLY A 62 3.44 -1.16 3.82
CA GLY A 62 2.06 -0.74 3.68
C GLY A 62 1.59 -0.52 2.25
N ASP A 63 2.44 -0.81 1.26
CA ASP A 63 2.06 -0.67 -0.14
C ASP A 63 1.17 -1.81 -0.60
N ALA A 64 0.30 -1.52 -1.56
CA ALA A 64 -0.31 -2.55 -2.37
C ALA A 64 0.70 -2.94 -3.46
N VAL A 65 0.84 -4.23 -3.71
CA VAL A 65 1.77 -4.72 -4.73
C VAL A 65 0.96 -5.21 -5.92
N ILE A 66 1.34 -4.74 -7.09
CA ILE A 66 0.73 -5.16 -8.34
C ILE A 66 1.76 -5.96 -9.12
N LEU A 67 1.52 -7.25 -9.27
CA LEU A 67 2.38 -8.12 -10.05
C LEU A 67 1.86 -8.19 -11.47
N ALA A 68 2.58 -7.59 -12.40
CA ALA A 68 2.25 -7.65 -13.82
C ALA A 68 3.13 -8.73 -14.47
N LEU A 69 2.53 -9.89 -14.72
CA LEU A 69 3.27 -11.08 -15.14
C LEU A 69 3.09 -11.42 -16.62
N ARG A 70 2.57 -10.48 -17.40
CA ARG A 70 2.28 -10.75 -18.82
C ARG A 70 3.51 -11.18 -19.61
N ASN A 71 4.65 -10.60 -19.30
CA ASN A 71 5.90 -10.90 -20.00
C ASN A 71 6.83 -11.78 -19.18
N THR A 72 6.34 -12.34 -18.10
CA THR A 72 7.12 -13.22 -17.22
C THR A 72 6.88 -14.66 -17.66
N PRO A 73 7.92 -15.47 -17.86
CA PRO A 73 7.74 -16.88 -18.22
C PRO A 73 6.88 -17.61 -17.19
N ASP A 74 6.07 -18.57 -17.67
CA ASP A 74 5.10 -19.25 -16.81
C ASP A 74 5.74 -19.95 -15.62
N SER A 75 6.89 -20.59 -15.81
CA SER A 75 7.58 -21.28 -14.72
C SER A 75 8.03 -20.31 -13.64
N LEU A 76 8.52 -19.14 -14.04
CA LEU A 76 8.92 -18.11 -13.09
C LEU A 76 7.68 -17.48 -12.43
N SER A 77 6.63 -17.25 -13.20
CA SER A 77 5.37 -16.72 -12.65
C SER A 77 4.81 -17.60 -11.54
N LYS A 78 4.83 -18.91 -11.72
CA LYS A 78 4.39 -19.86 -10.71
C LYS A 78 5.17 -19.72 -9.42
N ARG A 79 6.49 -19.64 -9.53
CA ARG A 79 7.35 -19.50 -8.35
C ARG A 79 7.09 -18.18 -7.62
N ILE A 80 6.91 -17.12 -8.39
CA ILE A 80 6.63 -15.79 -7.83
C ILE A 80 5.27 -15.79 -7.13
N LEU A 81 4.27 -16.42 -7.72
CA LEU A 81 2.95 -16.51 -7.11
C LEU A 81 2.98 -17.39 -5.85
N ASP A 82 3.72 -18.48 -5.87
CA ASP A 82 3.89 -19.32 -4.67
C ASP A 82 4.50 -18.52 -3.52
N PHE A 83 5.54 -17.76 -3.80
CA PHE A 83 6.13 -16.87 -2.80
C PHE A 83 5.11 -15.84 -2.32
N SER A 84 4.36 -15.27 -3.25
CA SER A 84 3.37 -14.24 -2.94
C SER A 84 2.26 -14.76 -2.04
N PHE A 85 1.79 -15.97 -2.28
CA PHE A 85 0.80 -16.60 -1.40
C PHE A 85 1.38 -16.84 -0.01
N GLY A 86 2.62 -17.30 0.06
CA GLY A 86 3.27 -17.54 1.34
C GLY A 86 3.47 -16.26 2.15
N VAL A 87 3.99 -15.22 1.53
CA VAL A 87 4.22 -13.96 2.24
C VAL A 87 2.90 -13.28 2.58
N SER A 88 1.90 -13.41 1.72
CA SER A 88 0.56 -12.87 2.00
C SER A 88 -0.06 -13.52 3.23
N SER A 89 0.07 -14.83 3.33
CA SER A 89 -0.42 -15.57 4.49
C SER A 89 0.27 -15.09 5.77
N ALA A 90 1.57 -14.89 5.71
CA ALA A 90 2.36 -14.46 6.87
C ALA A 90 2.06 -13.03 7.30
N LEU A 91 1.67 -12.18 6.39
CA LEU A 91 1.46 -10.75 6.64
C LEU A 91 -0.03 -10.35 6.65
N ASP A 92 -0.93 -11.33 6.68
CA ASP A 92 -2.38 -11.09 6.61
C ASP A 92 -2.78 -10.25 5.40
N ALA A 93 -2.17 -10.56 4.27
CA ALA A 93 -2.49 -9.92 3.01
C ALA A 93 -3.32 -10.87 2.14
N GLY A 94 -4.01 -10.32 1.17
CA GLY A 94 -4.79 -11.08 0.20
C GLY A 94 -4.17 -10.96 -1.18
N VAL A 95 -4.41 -11.97 -2.02
CA VAL A 95 -4.00 -11.98 -3.41
C VAL A 95 -5.25 -12.05 -4.28
N GLU A 96 -5.34 -11.16 -5.25
CA GLU A 96 -6.50 -11.07 -6.13
C GLU A 96 -6.01 -10.95 -7.58
N CYS A 97 -6.64 -11.69 -8.47
CA CYS A 97 -6.39 -11.52 -9.90
C CYS A 97 -7.22 -10.34 -10.38
N VAL A 98 -6.57 -9.28 -10.82
CA VAL A 98 -7.25 -8.03 -11.20
C VAL A 98 -7.22 -7.77 -12.70
N GLY A 99 -6.52 -8.58 -13.44
CA GLY A 99 -6.44 -8.46 -14.90
C GLY A 99 -5.76 -9.68 -15.48
N ASP A 100 -5.53 -9.68 -16.80
CA ASP A 100 -4.85 -10.78 -17.45
C ASP A 100 -3.41 -10.87 -16.98
N LYS A 101 -3.09 -11.92 -16.22
CA LYS A 101 -1.78 -12.15 -15.63
C LYS A 101 -1.31 -10.98 -14.75
N VAL A 102 -2.26 -10.28 -14.15
CA VAL A 102 -1.98 -9.18 -13.22
C VAL A 102 -2.66 -9.50 -11.89
N PHE A 103 -1.86 -9.48 -10.83
CA PHE A 103 -2.33 -9.83 -9.49
C PHE A 103 -2.06 -8.68 -8.54
N ALA A 104 -3.00 -8.44 -7.64
CA ALA A 104 -2.83 -7.44 -6.59
C ALA A 104 -2.67 -8.14 -5.26
N ILE A 105 -1.69 -7.70 -4.48
CA ILE A 105 -1.45 -8.18 -3.14
C ILE A 105 -1.66 -7.01 -2.20
N THR A 106 -2.62 -7.15 -1.29
CA THR A 106 -3.02 -6.04 -0.44
C THR A 106 -3.16 -6.50 1.01
N LYS A 107 -2.68 -5.67 1.92
CA LYS A 107 -2.98 -5.82 3.34
C LYS A 107 -4.20 -4.96 3.63
N GLY A 108 -5.16 -5.52 4.35
CA GLY A 108 -6.39 -4.80 4.64
C GLY A 108 -7.32 -4.78 3.41
N ASP A 109 -7.68 -3.60 2.96
CA ASP A 109 -8.66 -3.47 1.89
C ASP A 109 -8.12 -3.89 0.54
N ALA A 110 -8.95 -4.57 -0.24
CA ALA A 110 -8.65 -4.88 -1.63
C ALA A 110 -8.49 -3.59 -2.44
N LEU A 111 -7.99 -3.71 -3.67
CA LEU A 111 -7.86 -2.55 -4.54
C LEU A 111 -9.20 -1.83 -4.70
N THR A 112 -9.15 -0.53 -4.52
CA THR A 112 -10.31 0.33 -4.76
C THR A 112 -10.50 0.56 -6.26
N ASP A 113 -11.70 1.01 -6.63
CA ASP A 113 -11.97 1.39 -8.02
C ASP A 113 -11.07 2.53 -8.48
N ALA A 114 -10.76 3.46 -7.58
CA ALA A 114 -9.84 4.56 -7.90
C ALA A 114 -8.42 4.05 -8.18
N GLU A 115 -7.96 3.08 -7.37
CA GLU A 115 -6.66 2.47 -7.60
C GLU A 115 -6.62 1.72 -8.92
N LYS A 116 -7.68 0.96 -9.23
CA LYS A 116 -7.79 0.25 -10.51
C LYS A 116 -7.80 1.20 -11.69
N LEU A 117 -8.50 2.33 -11.56
CA LEU A 117 -8.55 3.33 -12.62
C LEU A 117 -7.16 3.93 -12.87
N ALA A 118 -6.44 4.26 -11.80
CA ALA A 118 -5.08 4.78 -11.93
C ALA A 118 -4.17 3.78 -12.63
N LEU A 119 -4.29 2.50 -12.29
CA LEU A 119 -3.49 1.45 -12.91
C LEU A 119 -3.85 1.26 -14.39
N ARG A 120 -5.12 1.39 -14.75
CA ARG A 120 -5.53 1.38 -16.16
C ARG A 120 -4.93 2.55 -16.92
N ASN A 121 -4.95 3.73 -16.31
CA ASN A 121 -4.40 4.92 -16.95
C ASN A 121 -2.89 4.81 -17.15
N GLN A 122 -2.22 3.99 -16.32
CA GLN A 122 -0.80 3.71 -16.45
C GLN A 122 -0.50 2.54 -17.40
N GLY A 123 -1.53 1.91 -17.95
CA GLY A 123 -1.36 0.78 -18.84
C GLY A 123 -1.05 -0.54 -18.12
N VAL A 124 -1.25 -0.61 -16.81
CA VAL A 124 -0.98 -1.82 -16.03
C VAL A 124 -2.15 -2.81 -16.11
N LEU A 125 -3.35 -2.27 -16.13
CA LEU A 125 -4.57 -3.09 -16.25
C LEU A 125 -5.21 -2.99 -17.61
#